data_1c02fd6f68c3d03ddbbec6362910030c
#
_entry.id   1c02fd6f68c3d03ddbbec6362910030c
#
_cell.length_a   1.000
_cell.length_b   1.000
_cell.length_c   1.000
_cell.angle_alpha   90.00
_cell.angle_beta   90.00
_cell.angle_gamma   90.00
#
_symmetry.space_group_name_H-M   'P 1'
#
loop_
_entity.id
_entity.type
_entity.pdbx_description
1 polymer ?
#
loop_
_entity_poly.entity_id
_entity_poly.type
_entity_poly.pdbx_seq_one_letter_code
_entity_poly.pdbx_strand_id
1 'polypeptide(L)'
;PLHTPTRRQRQMFIRDRTKPNSSLDAGNSGTTTRLMSGILSSLSFETTISGDNSLNSRPMKRIIDPLSLMGAKIISNDNKAPLTFKPSNLNGINYEMNISSAQVKSCIMLAGLNSHSETVIKQPSLSRDHTERMLEGMGANIKTSKLDIIIEPSKLNSVDLTIPGDVSSASFWMVAALIHPNSNITLKNVGMNPLRTGIIDILKKMGGKIIIEDERIEANEPVANIKVMSSNLSGVEISGEIIPKLIDEIPIIIIAASIANGATYIKNAEELRYKETDRLLA
;
A
#
# COMPACT_ATOMS: atom_id res chain seq x y z
N PRO A 1 -19.40 -30.47 -9.48
CA PRO A 1 -18.07 -30.05 -9.83
C PRO A 1 -18.17 -28.65 -10.40
N LEU A 2 -17.66 -27.67 -9.65
CA LEU A 2 -17.53 -26.30 -10.10
C LEU A 2 -16.52 -26.29 -11.24
N HIS A 3 -16.97 -26.00 -12.47
CA HIS A 3 -16.09 -25.76 -13.59
C HIS A 3 -15.17 -24.59 -13.27
N THR A 4 -13.92 -24.90 -12.95
CA THR A 4 -12.87 -23.88 -12.92
C THR A 4 -12.70 -23.32 -14.33
N PRO A 5 -12.82 -22.03 -14.56
CA PRO A 5 -12.60 -21.43 -15.87
C PRO A 5 -11.24 -21.85 -16.42
N THR A 6 -11.17 -22.24 -17.69
CA THR A 6 -9.90 -22.55 -18.32
C THR A 6 -8.98 -21.31 -18.33
N ARG A 7 -7.66 -21.50 -18.32
CA ARG A 7 -6.65 -20.42 -18.38
C ARG A 7 -6.95 -19.38 -19.47
N ARG A 8 -7.50 -19.83 -20.62
CA ARG A 8 -7.88 -18.96 -21.74
C ARG A 8 -9.10 -18.08 -21.42
N GLN A 9 -10.07 -18.58 -20.67
CA GLN A 9 -11.24 -17.81 -20.21
C GLN A 9 -10.83 -16.78 -19.16
N ARG A 10 -9.92 -17.12 -18.24
CA ARG A 10 -9.36 -16.15 -17.27
C ARG A 10 -8.65 -14.99 -17.95
N GLN A 11 -7.86 -15.24 -19.00
CA GLN A 11 -7.21 -14.19 -19.78
C GLN A 11 -8.21 -13.29 -20.52
N MET A 12 -9.32 -13.83 -21.02
CA MET A 12 -10.39 -13.08 -21.67
C MET A 12 -11.07 -12.13 -20.67
N PHE A 13 -11.42 -12.60 -19.47
CA PHE A 13 -12.05 -11.78 -18.43
C PHE A 13 -11.14 -10.68 -17.85
N ILE A 14 -9.83 -10.84 -17.87
CA ILE A 14 -8.88 -9.82 -17.40
C ILE A 14 -8.74 -8.68 -18.45
N ARG A 15 -9.00 -8.93 -19.73
CA ARG A 15 -8.81 -7.94 -20.81
C ARG A 15 -10.06 -7.12 -21.11
N ASP A 16 -11.25 -7.64 -20.84
CA ASP A 16 -12.51 -7.01 -21.22
C ASP A 16 -13.16 -6.34 -20.00
N ARG A 17 -12.71 -5.11 -19.71
CA ARG A 17 -13.39 -4.27 -18.72
C ARG A 17 -14.71 -3.79 -19.34
N THR A 18 -15.81 -4.03 -18.65
CA THR A 18 -17.14 -3.60 -19.06
C THR A 18 -17.62 -2.44 -18.20
N LYS A 19 -18.46 -1.59 -18.78
CA LYS A 19 -19.09 -0.51 -18.03
C LYS A 19 -19.94 -1.11 -16.89
N PRO A 20 -19.73 -0.69 -15.63
CA PRO A 20 -20.54 -1.15 -14.51
C PRO A 20 -21.97 -0.57 -14.61
N ASN A 21 -22.95 -1.31 -14.09
CA ASN A 21 -24.36 -0.87 -14.08
C ASN A 21 -24.65 0.18 -13.00
N SER A 22 -23.76 0.33 -12.03
CA SER A 22 -23.88 1.29 -10.93
C SER A 22 -22.52 1.85 -10.55
N SER A 23 -22.49 2.83 -9.65
CA SER A 23 -21.26 3.30 -9.03
C SER A 23 -20.51 2.15 -8.36
N LEU A 24 -19.19 2.14 -8.52
CA LEU A 24 -18.32 1.22 -7.80
C LEU A 24 -18.26 1.63 -6.32
N ASP A 25 -18.48 0.66 -5.44
CA ASP A 25 -18.41 0.89 -3.99
C ASP A 25 -17.04 0.46 -3.45
N ALA A 26 -16.30 1.41 -2.91
CA ALA A 26 -15.01 1.19 -2.25
C ALA A 26 -15.16 0.99 -0.72
N GLY A 27 -16.37 1.00 -0.19
CA GLY A 27 -16.63 0.96 1.26
C GLY A 27 -15.90 2.08 1.99
N ASN A 28 -15.09 1.76 3.00
CA ASN A 28 -14.22 2.72 3.70
C ASN A 28 -12.79 2.77 3.14
N SER A 29 -12.49 2.12 2.01
CA SER A 29 -11.11 1.95 1.52
C SER A 29 -10.62 3.13 0.69
N GLY A 30 -9.87 4.04 1.31
CA GLY A 30 -9.15 5.10 0.60
C GLY A 30 -8.07 4.54 -0.35
N THR A 31 -7.47 3.40 -0.04
CA THR A 31 -6.50 2.74 -0.91
C THR A 31 -7.17 2.26 -2.20
N THR A 32 -8.28 1.54 -2.10
CA THR A 32 -9.04 1.09 -3.26
C THR A 32 -9.42 2.27 -4.15
N THR A 33 -10.01 3.33 -3.58
CA THR A 33 -10.41 4.51 -4.32
C THR A 33 -9.24 5.15 -5.06
N ARG A 34 -8.10 5.36 -4.37
CA ARG A 34 -6.96 6.04 -4.98
C ARG A 34 -6.27 5.21 -6.06
N LEU A 35 -6.04 3.92 -5.82
CA LEU A 35 -5.40 3.05 -6.82
C LEU A 35 -6.30 2.85 -8.04
N MET A 36 -7.59 2.54 -7.79
CA MET A 36 -8.56 2.35 -8.89
C MET A 36 -8.71 3.62 -9.74
N SER A 37 -8.60 4.82 -9.16
CA SER A 37 -8.67 6.07 -9.92
C SER A 37 -7.66 6.13 -11.06
N GLY A 38 -6.44 5.59 -10.88
CA GLY A 38 -5.45 5.47 -11.95
C GLY A 38 -5.95 4.59 -13.11
N ILE A 39 -6.58 3.48 -12.79
CA ILE A 39 -7.14 2.56 -13.81
C ILE A 39 -8.37 3.17 -14.47
N LEU A 40 -9.29 3.73 -13.67
CA LEU A 40 -10.57 4.26 -14.16
C LEU A 40 -10.39 5.47 -15.08
N SER A 41 -9.33 6.26 -14.88
CA SER A 41 -9.03 7.43 -15.70
C SER A 41 -8.69 7.11 -17.16
N SER A 42 -8.34 5.87 -17.47
CA SER A 42 -7.98 5.40 -18.82
C SER A 42 -9.07 4.58 -19.52
N LEU A 43 -10.26 4.44 -18.92
CA LEU A 43 -11.34 3.65 -19.50
C LEU A 43 -12.03 4.38 -20.64
N SER A 44 -12.53 3.60 -21.61
CA SER A 44 -13.29 4.12 -22.76
C SER A 44 -14.77 4.43 -22.44
N PHE A 45 -15.20 4.24 -21.20
CA PHE A 45 -16.56 4.48 -20.74
C PHE A 45 -16.56 5.24 -19.40
N GLU A 46 -17.65 5.94 -19.14
CA GLU A 46 -17.83 6.68 -17.89
C GLU A 46 -18.02 5.72 -16.71
N THR A 47 -17.31 5.98 -15.61
CA THR A 47 -17.38 5.18 -14.39
C THR A 47 -17.29 6.08 -13.16
N THR A 48 -18.12 5.80 -12.16
CA THR A 48 -18.11 6.50 -10.87
C THR A 48 -17.63 5.55 -9.77
N ILE A 49 -16.81 6.06 -8.84
CA ILE A 49 -16.41 5.36 -7.62
C ILE A 49 -16.78 6.22 -6.40
N SER A 50 -17.31 5.57 -5.38
CA SER A 50 -17.68 6.19 -4.10
C SER A 50 -17.45 5.22 -2.95
N GLY A 51 -17.80 5.60 -1.75
CA GLY A 51 -17.79 4.74 -0.58
C GLY A 51 -18.70 5.29 0.51
N ASP A 52 -18.42 4.92 1.75
CA ASP A 52 -19.18 5.41 2.89
C ASP A 52 -18.95 6.91 3.19
N ASN A 53 -19.66 7.46 4.15
CA ASN A 53 -19.56 8.86 4.52
C ASN A 53 -18.15 9.26 4.97
N SER A 54 -17.43 8.38 5.65
CA SER A 54 -16.06 8.62 6.09
C SER A 54 -15.11 8.71 4.89
N LEU A 55 -15.19 7.78 3.94
CA LEU A 55 -14.39 7.81 2.72
C LEU A 55 -14.71 9.05 1.88
N ASN A 56 -16.00 9.34 1.69
CA ASN A 56 -16.45 10.47 0.85
C ASN A 56 -16.10 11.84 1.45
N SER A 57 -15.77 11.92 2.74
CA SER A 57 -15.27 13.15 3.37
C SER A 57 -13.78 13.40 3.14
N ARG A 58 -13.01 12.36 2.75
CA ARG A 58 -11.55 12.44 2.62
C ARG A 58 -11.13 13.21 1.36
N PRO A 59 -10.07 14.03 1.45
CA PRO A 59 -9.57 14.77 0.29
C PRO A 59 -8.93 13.81 -0.74
N MET A 60 -9.30 13.98 -2.01
CA MET A 60 -8.78 13.22 -3.16
C MET A 60 -7.95 14.09 -4.11
N LYS A 61 -7.73 15.36 -3.78
CA LYS A 61 -6.97 16.30 -4.60
C LYS A 61 -5.60 15.77 -5.02
N ARG A 62 -4.91 15.06 -4.10
CA ARG A 62 -3.56 14.50 -4.35
C ARG A 62 -3.50 13.49 -5.50
N ILE A 63 -4.63 12.88 -5.88
CA ILE A 63 -4.70 11.99 -7.04
C ILE A 63 -5.39 12.68 -8.23
N ILE A 64 -6.33 13.58 -7.96
CA ILE A 64 -7.04 14.31 -9.02
C ILE A 64 -6.07 15.19 -9.81
N ASP A 65 -5.20 15.94 -9.13
CA ASP A 65 -4.24 16.86 -9.76
C ASP A 65 -3.33 16.12 -10.77
N PRO A 66 -2.55 15.10 -10.39
CA PRO A 66 -1.68 14.43 -11.36
C PRO A 66 -2.45 13.70 -12.46
N LEU A 67 -3.60 13.08 -12.17
CA LEU A 67 -4.42 12.47 -13.21
C LEU A 67 -4.96 13.49 -14.21
N SER A 68 -5.35 14.68 -13.73
CA SER A 68 -5.78 15.77 -14.61
C SER A 68 -4.65 16.30 -15.49
N LEU A 69 -3.41 16.38 -14.96
CA LEU A 69 -2.22 16.69 -15.74
C LEU A 69 -1.95 15.64 -16.82
N MET A 70 -2.25 14.37 -16.55
CA MET A 70 -2.20 13.30 -17.56
C MET A 70 -3.30 13.39 -18.60
N GLY A 71 -4.30 14.28 -18.44
CA GLY A 71 -5.43 14.46 -19.35
C GLY A 71 -6.72 13.76 -18.93
N ALA A 72 -6.77 13.20 -17.73
CA ALA A 72 -8.00 12.58 -17.21
C ALA A 72 -9.10 13.63 -16.98
N LYS A 73 -10.33 13.28 -17.37
CA LYS A 73 -11.53 14.10 -17.15
C LYS A 73 -12.26 13.57 -15.92
N ILE A 74 -12.08 14.24 -14.78
CA ILE A 74 -12.59 13.82 -13.48
C ILE A 74 -13.61 14.85 -12.99
N ILE A 75 -14.81 14.39 -12.60
CA ILE A 75 -15.83 15.20 -11.93
C ILE A 75 -15.84 14.80 -10.46
N SER A 76 -15.73 15.78 -9.58
CA SER A 76 -15.79 15.61 -8.13
C SER A 76 -16.45 16.83 -7.50
N ASN A 77 -16.98 16.68 -6.29
CA ASN A 77 -17.42 17.80 -5.48
C ASN A 77 -16.36 18.12 -4.44
N ASP A 78 -15.83 19.34 -4.45
CA ASP A 78 -14.79 19.80 -3.51
C ASP A 78 -13.58 18.85 -3.41
N ASN A 79 -13.15 18.29 -4.53
CA ASN A 79 -12.07 17.30 -4.60
C ASN A 79 -12.26 16.08 -3.67
N LYS A 80 -13.48 15.66 -3.47
CA LYS A 80 -13.88 14.49 -2.67
C LYS A 80 -14.65 13.49 -3.51
N ALA A 81 -14.79 12.26 -3.02
CA ALA A 81 -15.66 11.27 -3.63
C ALA A 81 -17.16 11.66 -3.41
N PRO A 82 -18.07 11.27 -4.33
CA PRO A 82 -17.87 10.42 -5.50
C PRO A 82 -16.98 11.04 -6.58
N LEU A 83 -16.14 10.19 -7.20
CA LEU A 83 -15.31 10.59 -8.35
C LEU A 83 -15.87 9.95 -9.61
N THR A 84 -16.23 10.77 -10.60
CA THR A 84 -16.70 10.30 -11.90
C THR A 84 -15.64 10.56 -12.96
N PHE A 85 -15.19 9.48 -13.58
CA PHE A 85 -14.19 9.47 -14.64
C PHE A 85 -14.87 9.36 -15.99
N LYS A 86 -14.63 10.33 -16.86
CA LYS A 86 -15.10 10.31 -18.27
C LYS A 86 -14.04 9.71 -19.17
N PRO A 87 -14.42 9.12 -20.32
CA PRO A 87 -13.48 8.62 -21.31
C PRO A 87 -12.40 9.67 -21.61
N SER A 88 -11.14 9.28 -21.51
CA SER A 88 -10.00 10.18 -21.68
C SER A 88 -8.82 9.41 -22.29
N ASN A 89 -8.04 10.12 -23.11
CA ASN A 89 -6.74 9.64 -23.56
C ASN A 89 -5.67 10.24 -22.66
N LEU A 90 -4.90 9.38 -22.00
CA LEU A 90 -3.88 9.83 -21.07
C LEU A 90 -2.53 10.01 -21.78
N ASN A 91 -1.81 11.06 -21.42
CA ASN A 91 -0.42 11.27 -21.77
C ASN A 91 0.47 11.03 -20.55
N GLY A 92 1.70 10.57 -20.79
CA GLY A 92 2.70 10.50 -19.73
C GLY A 92 3.08 11.91 -19.24
N ILE A 93 3.50 11.98 -18.00
CA ILE A 93 3.92 13.22 -17.35
C ILE A 93 5.24 13.05 -16.60
N ASN A 94 5.92 14.16 -16.35
CA ASN A 94 6.98 14.22 -15.36
C ASN A 94 6.41 14.88 -14.10
N TYR A 95 6.22 14.10 -13.04
CA TYR A 95 5.53 14.53 -11.84
C TYR A 95 6.43 14.44 -10.61
N GLU A 96 6.67 15.58 -10.00
CA GLU A 96 7.39 15.68 -8.74
C GLU A 96 6.38 15.71 -7.58
N MET A 97 6.48 14.71 -6.71
CA MET A 97 5.58 14.57 -5.55
C MET A 97 6.05 15.46 -4.41
N ASN A 98 5.16 16.28 -3.87
CA ASN A 98 5.45 17.11 -2.70
C ASN A 98 5.59 16.32 -1.40
N ILE A 99 4.95 15.16 -1.31
CA ILE A 99 4.93 14.30 -0.13
C ILE A 99 5.04 12.85 -0.60
N SER A 100 5.84 12.05 0.09
CA SER A 100 5.94 10.61 -0.16
C SER A 100 4.64 9.91 0.17
N SER A 101 3.97 9.40 -0.87
CA SER A 101 2.72 8.67 -0.74
C SER A 101 2.68 7.50 -1.72
N ALA A 102 2.75 6.29 -1.19
CA ALA A 102 2.63 5.08 -2.00
C ALA A 102 1.32 5.04 -2.81
N GLN A 103 0.21 5.54 -2.25
CA GLN A 103 -1.09 5.54 -2.92
C GLN A 103 -1.14 6.49 -4.11
N VAL A 104 -0.57 7.69 -3.99
CA VAL A 104 -0.49 8.66 -5.09
C VAL A 104 0.43 8.13 -6.18
N LYS A 105 1.61 7.64 -5.79
CA LYS A 105 2.57 7.00 -6.70
C LYS A 105 1.93 5.86 -7.48
N SER A 106 1.30 4.91 -6.78
CA SER A 106 0.60 3.78 -7.40
C SER A 106 -0.52 4.20 -8.34
N CYS A 107 -1.29 5.23 -7.97
CA CYS A 107 -2.32 5.80 -8.82
C CYS A 107 -1.75 6.28 -10.17
N ILE A 108 -0.68 7.07 -10.12
CA ILE A 108 -0.02 7.61 -11.32
C ILE A 108 0.60 6.49 -12.15
N MET A 109 1.25 5.50 -11.52
CA MET A 109 1.81 4.34 -12.20
C MET A 109 0.74 3.54 -12.95
N LEU A 110 -0.39 3.25 -12.29
CA LEU A 110 -1.50 2.51 -12.91
C LEU A 110 -2.15 3.29 -14.07
N ALA A 111 -2.19 4.61 -14.00
CA ALA A 111 -2.61 5.46 -15.13
C ALA A 111 -1.56 5.45 -16.25
N GLY A 112 -0.27 5.50 -15.92
CA GLY A 112 0.85 5.48 -16.84
C GLY A 112 0.93 4.22 -17.70
N LEU A 113 0.46 3.06 -17.20
CA LEU A 113 0.38 1.83 -17.99
C LEU A 113 -0.46 1.97 -19.26
N ASN A 114 -1.45 2.85 -19.25
CA ASN A 114 -2.37 3.08 -20.36
C ASN A 114 -2.22 4.48 -20.99
N SER A 115 -1.13 5.18 -20.70
CA SER A 115 -0.82 6.46 -21.31
C SER A 115 -0.22 6.28 -22.71
N HIS A 116 -0.11 7.37 -23.46
CA HIS A 116 0.53 7.35 -24.80
C HIS A 116 2.05 7.50 -24.77
N SER A 117 2.61 7.89 -23.63
CA SER A 117 4.06 8.14 -23.45
C SER A 117 4.51 7.79 -22.05
N GLU A 118 5.82 7.78 -21.84
CA GLU A 118 6.49 7.54 -20.57
C GLU A 118 5.99 8.49 -19.47
N THR A 119 5.83 7.96 -18.26
CA THR A 119 5.54 8.74 -17.05
C THR A 119 6.72 8.62 -16.09
N VAL A 120 7.24 9.77 -15.64
CA VAL A 120 8.30 9.86 -14.64
C VAL A 120 7.75 10.39 -13.35
N ILE A 121 7.97 9.67 -12.26
CA ILE A 121 7.53 10.06 -10.92
C ILE A 121 8.76 10.26 -10.05
N LYS A 122 8.90 11.45 -9.46
CA LYS A 122 9.94 11.76 -8.47
C LYS A 122 9.31 11.87 -7.10
N GLN A 123 9.81 11.11 -6.13
CA GLN A 123 9.34 11.14 -4.76
C GLN A 123 10.39 11.75 -3.82
N PRO A 124 9.99 12.53 -2.78
CA PRO A 124 10.95 13.19 -1.89
C PRO A 124 11.65 12.20 -0.94
N SER A 125 11.05 11.05 -0.66
CA SER A 125 11.63 9.95 0.10
C SER A 125 10.99 8.62 -0.32
N LEU A 126 11.61 7.50 0.02
CA LEU A 126 11.09 6.17 -0.31
C LEU A 126 9.72 5.95 0.33
N SER A 127 8.80 5.44 -0.45
CA SER A 127 7.50 4.95 -0.01
C SER A 127 7.32 3.50 -0.44
N ARG A 128 6.35 2.79 0.16
CA ARG A 128 6.04 1.37 -0.12
C ARG A 128 6.05 1.09 -1.62
N ASP A 129 6.74 0.04 -2.04
CA ASP A 129 7.04 -0.29 -3.46
C ASP A 129 6.28 -1.54 -3.97
N HIS A 130 5.20 -1.92 -3.31
CA HIS A 130 4.39 -3.08 -3.72
C HIS A 130 3.91 -3.00 -5.17
N THR A 131 3.52 -1.80 -5.63
CA THR A 131 3.02 -1.61 -7.00
C THR A 131 4.13 -1.80 -8.02
N GLU A 132 5.31 -1.26 -7.75
CA GLU A 132 6.50 -1.44 -8.59
C GLU A 132 6.83 -2.93 -8.75
N ARG A 133 6.96 -3.64 -7.63
CA ARG A 133 7.26 -5.07 -7.59
C ARG A 133 6.22 -5.91 -8.32
N MET A 134 4.94 -5.64 -8.08
CA MET A 134 3.85 -6.36 -8.71
C MET A 134 3.81 -6.12 -10.22
N LEU A 135 3.90 -4.87 -10.65
CA LEU A 135 3.87 -4.52 -12.07
C LEU A 135 5.10 -5.06 -12.82
N GLU A 136 6.29 -4.99 -12.21
CA GLU A 136 7.50 -5.59 -12.74
C GLU A 136 7.33 -7.11 -12.90
N GLY A 137 6.82 -7.80 -11.86
CA GLY A 137 6.51 -9.22 -11.92
C GLY A 137 5.45 -9.58 -12.96
N MET A 138 4.57 -8.67 -13.33
CA MET A 138 3.60 -8.79 -14.43
C MET A 138 4.15 -8.38 -15.80
N GLY A 139 5.43 -8.02 -15.87
CA GLY A 139 6.13 -7.70 -17.13
C GLY A 139 5.92 -6.27 -17.63
N ALA A 140 5.58 -5.32 -16.75
CA ALA A 140 5.56 -3.90 -17.10
C ALA A 140 6.99 -3.37 -17.28
N ASN A 141 7.16 -2.43 -18.20
CA ASN A 141 8.44 -1.70 -18.38
C ASN A 141 8.56 -0.62 -17.30
N ILE A 142 9.19 -0.97 -16.19
CA ILE A 142 9.44 -0.08 -15.06
C ILE A 142 10.94 0.02 -14.83
N LYS A 143 11.43 1.24 -14.60
CA LYS A 143 12.80 1.50 -14.15
C LYS A 143 12.73 2.31 -12.87
N THR A 144 13.35 1.81 -11.82
CA THR A 144 13.45 2.50 -10.53
C THR A 144 14.91 2.92 -10.30
N SER A 145 15.15 4.16 -9.96
CA SER A 145 16.47 4.68 -9.61
C SER A 145 16.36 5.60 -8.41
N LYS A 146 16.83 5.15 -7.27
CA LYS A 146 16.71 5.88 -5.98
C LYS A 146 15.25 6.31 -5.72
N LEU A 147 14.95 7.59 -5.97
CA LEU A 147 13.65 8.21 -5.71
C LEU A 147 12.81 8.38 -7.00
N ASP A 148 13.36 8.03 -8.15
CA ASP A 148 12.70 8.19 -9.45
C ASP A 148 12.10 6.84 -9.89
N ILE A 149 10.87 6.88 -10.37
CA ILE A 149 10.20 5.76 -11.01
C ILE A 149 9.79 6.18 -12.41
N ILE A 150 10.20 5.39 -13.38
CA ILE A 150 9.86 5.55 -14.79
C ILE A 150 8.97 4.40 -15.18
N ILE A 151 7.80 4.68 -15.72
CA ILE A 151 6.89 3.67 -16.24
C ILE A 151 6.53 3.98 -17.69
N GLU A 152 6.70 2.98 -18.55
CA GLU A 152 6.31 3.04 -19.94
C GLU A 152 4.94 2.36 -20.15
N PRO A 153 4.15 2.79 -21.15
CA PRO A 153 2.92 2.10 -21.52
C PRO A 153 3.18 0.60 -21.71
N SER A 154 2.44 -0.24 -21.01
CA SER A 154 2.74 -1.68 -20.98
C SER A 154 1.49 -2.52 -20.91
N LYS A 155 1.52 -3.68 -21.60
CA LYS A 155 0.54 -4.76 -21.42
C LYS A 155 1.04 -5.70 -20.33
N LEU A 156 0.19 -5.96 -19.34
CA LEU A 156 0.52 -6.86 -18.25
C LEU A 156 0.23 -8.32 -18.61
N ASN A 157 1.10 -9.20 -18.13
CA ASN A 157 0.88 -10.64 -18.14
C ASN A 157 0.17 -11.06 -16.84
N SER A 158 -0.67 -12.11 -16.94
CA SER A 158 -1.23 -12.73 -15.74
C SER A 158 -0.14 -13.46 -14.96
N VAL A 159 -0.17 -13.32 -13.63
CA VAL A 159 0.68 -14.06 -12.70
C VAL A 159 -0.20 -14.79 -11.69
N ASP A 160 0.22 -15.98 -11.30
CA ASP A 160 -0.37 -16.66 -10.15
C ASP A 160 0.33 -16.16 -8.90
N LEU A 161 -0.43 -15.71 -7.91
CA LEU A 161 0.13 -15.23 -6.66
C LEU A 161 -0.73 -15.67 -5.47
N THR A 162 -0.07 -15.91 -4.35
CA THR A 162 -0.70 -16.03 -3.06
C THR A 162 -0.54 -14.69 -2.33
N ILE A 163 -1.66 -14.10 -1.92
CA ILE A 163 -1.59 -12.84 -1.15
C ILE A 163 -1.04 -13.15 0.24
N PRO A 164 0.10 -12.55 0.62
CA PRO A 164 0.68 -12.79 1.94
C PRO A 164 -0.16 -12.15 3.05
N GLY A 165 0.03 -12.61 4.27
CA GLY A 165 -0.49 -11.96 5.45
C GLY A 165 0.09 -10.55 5.61
N ASP A 166 -0.74 -9.60 6.01
CA ASP A 166 -0.31 -8.22 6.23
C ASP A 166 0.51 -8.10 7.51
N VAL A 167 1.71 -7.53 7.41
CA VAL A 167 2.62 -7.33 8.55
C VAL A 167 2.01 -6.43 9.63
N SER A 168 1.19 -5.44 9.25
CA SER A 168 0.49 -4.59 10.23
C SER A 168 -0.51 -5.41 11.06
N SER A 169 -1.27 -6.31 10.44
CA SER A 169 -2.15 -7.24 11.15
C SER A 169 -1.36 -8.25 11.98
N ALA A 170 -0.25 -8.76 11.45
CA ALA A 170 0.64 -9.68 12.16
C ALA A 170 1.28 -9.02 13.39
N SER A 171 1.51 -7.71 13.39
CA SER A 171 2.15 -6.97 14.47
C SER A 171 1.41 -7.08 15.81
N PHE A 172 0.07 -7.15 15.79
CA PHE A 172 -0.73 -7.35 17.00
C PHE A 172 -0.44 -8.70 17.64
N TRP A 173 -0.32 -9.75 16.83
CA TRP A 173 0.02 -11.08 17.32
C TRP A 173 1.49 -11.18 17.73
N MET A 174 2.40 -10.48 17.05
CA MET A 174 3.81 -10.40 17.47
C MET A 174 3.91 -9.77 18.86
N VAL A 175 3.29 -8.62 19.09
CA VAL A 175 3.31 -7.96 20.40
C VAL A 175 2.63 -8.84 21.46
N ALA A 176 1.44 -9.38 21.18
CA ALA A 176 0.76 -10.29 22.11
C ALA A 176 1.65 -11.45 22.53
N ALA A 177 2.35 -12.09 21.59
CA ALA A 177 3.24 -13.19 21.90
C ALA A 177 4.50 -12.78 22.69
N LEU A 178 5.04 -11.59 22.43
CA LEU A 178 6.19 -11.08 23.17
C LEU A 178 5.88 -10.82 24.64
N ILE A 179 4.70 -10.25 24.91
CA ILE A 179 4.32 -9.79 26.26
C ILE A 179 3.62 -10.89 27.10
N HIS A 180 3.03 -11.91 26.46
CA HIS A 180 2.34 -12.96 27.17
C HIS A 180 3.32 -14.03 27.67
N PRO A 181 3.26 -14.45 28.95
CA PRO A 181 4.14 -15.47 29.50
C PRO A 181 4.04 -16.81 28.75
N ASN A 182 5.18 -17.46 28.55
CA ASN A 182 5.28 -18.78 27.91
C ASN A 182 4.70 -18.89 26.50
N SER A 183 4.55 -17.76 25.82
CA SER A 183 4.05 -17.72 24.44
C SER A 183 5.11 -18.22 23.46
N ASN A 184 4.67 -18.96 22.45
CA ASN A 184 5.47 -19.38 21.30
C ASN A 184 4.52 -19.60 20.12
N ILE A 185 4.50 -18.66 19.18
CA ILE A 185 3.62 -18.71 18.02
C ILE A 185 4.42 -18.57 16.72
N THR A 186 3.89 -19.11 15.64
CA THR A 186 4.41 -18.90 14.29
C THR A 186 3.32 -18.27 13.41
N LEU A 187 3.58 -17.08 12.91
CA LEU A 187 2.76 -16.38 11.93
C LEU A 187 3.24 -16.79 10.55
N LYS A 188 2.39 -17.46 9.79
CA LYS A 188 2.78 -18.02 8.49
C LYS A 188 2.51 -17.06 7.36
N ASN A 189 3.36 -17.11 6.33
CA ASN A 189 3.17 -16.42 5.06
C ASN A 189 2.95 -14.92 5.21
N VAL A 190 3.79 -14.25 6.01
CA VAL A 190 3.69 -12.80 6.24
C VAL A 190 4.54 -12.05 5.21
N GLY A 191 4.00 -10.96 4.65
CA GLY A 191 4.74 -10.07 3.76
C GLY A 191 5.91 -9.40 4.47
N MET A 192 7.11 -9.51 3.89
CA MET A 192 8.37 -9.05 4.46
C MET A 192 8.98 -7.88 3.68
N ASN A 193 8.15 -7.05 3.08
CA ASN A 193 8.63 -5.87 2.35
C ASN A 193 9.48 -4.98 3.28
N PRO A 194 10.75 -4.67 2.93
CA PRO A 194 11.67 -3.89 3.78
C PRO A 194 11.18 -2.48 4.12
N LEU A 195 10.25 -1.93 3.33
CA LEU A 195 9.61 -0.63 3.58
C LEU A 195 8.41 -0.73 4.53
N ARG A 196 8.14 -1.93 5.09
CA ARG A 196 7.04 -2.18 6.03
C ARG A 196 7.44 -2.93 7.28
N THR A 197 8.61 -3.54 7.31
CA THR A 197 9.04 -4.43 8.40
C THR A 197 9.72 -3.71 9.56
N GLY A 198 9.68 -2.37 9.59
CA GLY A 198 10.28 -1.59 10.67
C GLY A 198 9.83 -1.99 12.08
N ILE A 199 8.60 -2.48 12.23
CA ILE A 199 8.09 -3.02 13.50
C ILE A 199 8.95 -4.20 14.00
N ILE A 200 9.38 -5.10 13.11
CA ILE A 200 10.19 -6.26 13.48
C ILE A 200 11.54 -5.80 14.02
N ASP A 201 12.15 -4.81 13.37
CA ASP A 201 13.44 -4.24 13.79
C ASP A 201 13.33 -3.61 15.19
N ILE A 202 12.26 -2.84 15.43
CA ILE A 202 12.03 -2.20 16.73
C ILE A 202 11.74 -3.24 17.82
N LEU A 203 10.87 -4.20 17.56
CA LEU A 203 10.58 -5.24 18.55
C LEU A 203 11.83 -6.08 18.90
N LYS A 204 12.69 -6.39 17.92
CA LYS A 204 13.99 -7.02 18.15
C LYS A 204 14.92 -6.11 18.97
N LYS A 205 14.97 -4.79 18.67
CA LYS A 205 15.74 -3.80 19.43
C LYS A 205 15.26 -3.71 20.89
N MET A 206 13.97 -3.87 21.14
CA MET A 206 13.38 -3.94 22.48
C MET A 206 13.74 -5.24 23.22
N GLY A 207 14.42 -6.20 22.61
CA GLY A 207 14.78 -7.49 23.19
C GLY A 207 13.81 -8.63 22.83
N GLY A 208 12.91 -8.41 21.90
CA GLY A 208 11.94 -9.40 21.43
C GLY A 208 12.60 -10.59 20.73
N LYS A 209 12.24 -11.81 21.14
CA LYS A 209 12.68 -13.06 20.51
C LYS A 209 11.84 -13.33 19.27
N ILE A 210 12.29 -12.81 18.13
CA ILE A 210 11.66 -12.94 16.83
C ILE A 210 12.64 -13.60 15.86
N ILE A 211 12.23 -14.72 15.28
CA ILE A 211 13.00 -15.50 14.30
C ILE A 211 12.23 -15.48 12.99
N ILE A 212 12.93 -15.15 11.91
CA ILE A 212 12.38 -15.20 10.55
C ILE A 212 12.77 -16.56 9.97
N GLU A 213 11.79 -17.27 9.46
CA GLU A 213 11.94 -18.63 8.93
C GLU A 213 11.30 -18.70 7.53
N ASP A 214 11.77 -19.60 6.68
CA ASP A 214 11.19 -19.89 5.37
C ASP A 214 11.04 -18.61 4.49
N GLU A 215 12.13 -17.82 4.43
CA GLU A 215 12.19 -16.65 3.59
C GLU A 215 12.19 -17.03 2.12
N ARG A 216 11.31 -16.41 1.33
CA ARG A 216 11.16 -16.69 -0.09
C ARG A 216 10.59 -15.47 -0.84
N ILE A 217 10.62 -15.51 -2.15
CA ILE A 217 9.99 -14.51 -3.00
C ILE A 217 8.76 -15.11 -3.67
N GLU A 218 7.61 -14.48 -3.51
CA GLU A 218 6.36 -14.82 -4.18
C GLU A 218 5.85 -13.61 -4.98
N ALA A 219 5.66 -13.78 -6.29
CA ALA A 219 5.24 -12.71 -7.19
C ALA A 219 6.02 -11.40 -7.00
N ASN A 220 7.35 -11.52 -6.89
CA ASN A 220 8.30 -10.41 -6.68
C ASN A 220 8.24 -9.72 -5.29
N GLU A 221 7.45 -10.26 -4.35
CA GLU A 221 7.38 -9.78 -2.96
C GLU A 221 8.09 -10.75 -2.00
N PRO A 222 8.90 -10.25 -1.05
CA PRO A 222 9.47 -11.08 -0.01
C PRO A 222 8.40 -11.51 0.99
N VAL A 223 8.42 -12.79 1.34
CA VAL A 223 7.47 -13.43 2.26
C VAL A 223 8.23 -14.35 3.20
N ALA A 224 7.81 -14.48 4.45
CA ALA A 224 8.41 -15.39 5.42
C ALA A 224 7.39 -15.86 6.46
N ASN A 225 7.82 -16.85 7.25
CA ASN A 225 7.18 -17.19 8.50
C ASN A 225 7.88 -16.45 9.65
N ILE A 226 7.11 -15.94 10.61
CA ILE A 226 7.63 -15.19 11.75
C ILE A 226 7.33 -15.97 13.03
N LYS A 227 8.36 -16.51 13.66
CA LYS A 227 8.26 -17.17 14.98
C LYS A 227 8.54 -16.17 16.07
N VAL A 228 7.63 -16.06 17.03
CA VAL A 228 7.69 -15.10 18.13
C VAL A 228 7.51 -15.80 19.46
N MET A 229 8.37 -15.47 20.42
CA MET A 229 8.37 -16.09 21.75
C MET A 229 8.33 -15.02 22.85
N SER A 230 7.73 -15.38 23.97
CA SER A 230 7.71 -14.56 25.19
C SER A 230 9.09 -13.95 25.51
N SER A 231 9.13 -12.67 25.84
CA SER A 231 10.35 -11.89 25.99
C SER A 231 10.21 -10.82 27.07
N ASN A 232 11.30 -10.50 27.73
CA ASN A 232 11.40 -9.32 28.57
C ASN A 232 11.81 -8.12 27.70
N LEU A 233 10.90 -7.20 27.49
CA LEU A 233 11.14 -6.05 26.64
C LEU A 233 11.77 -4.89 27.42
N SER A 234 12.59 -4.10 26.74
CA SER A 234 13.22 -2.89 27.25
C SER A 234 12.82 -1.67 26.39
N GLY A 235 12.77 -0.50 27.04
CA GLY A 235 12.49 0.75 26.35
C GLY A 235 13.56 1.11 25.33
N VAL A 236 13.15 1.79 24.24
CA VAL A 236 14.02 2.19 23.14
C VAL A 236 13.67 3.57 22.60
N GLU A 237 14.60 4.20 21.91
CA GLU A 237 14.31 5.38 21.09
C GLU A 237 13.99 4.95 19.64
N ILE A 238 12.89 5.51 19.10
CA ILE A 238 12.37 5.28 17.75
C ILE A 238 12.25 6.64 17.07
N SER A 239 13.05 6.89 16.04
CA SER A 239 13.09 8.19 15.37
C SER A 239 13.66 8.10 13.96
N GLY A 240 13.43 9.13 13.14
CA GLY A 240 14.05 9.30 11.84
C GLY A 240 13.51 8.35 10.77
N GLU A 241 14.39 7.79 9.94
CA GLU A 241 14.06 7.03 8.72
C GLU A 241 13.28 5.73 8.97
N ILE A 242 13.23 5.23 10.20
CA ILE A 242 12.43 4.04 10.53
C ILE A 242 10.93 4.36 10.61
N ILE A 243 10.56 5.60 10.97
CA ILE A 243 9.16 6.00 11.22
C ILE A 243 8.25 5.69 10.02
N PRO A 244 8.58 6.06 8.77
CA PRO A 244 7.72 5.71 7.62
C PRO A 244 7.51 4.20 7.42
N LYS A 245 8.46 3.36 7.88
CA LYS A 245 8.41 1.89 7.73
C LYS A 245 7.53 1.20 8.78
N LEU A 246 7.08 1.92 9.81
CA LEU A 246 6.30 1.40 10.93
C LEU A 246 5.23 2.37 11.44
N ILE A 247 4.93 3.41 10.69
CA ILE A 247 4.00 4.47 11.12
C ILE A 247 2.62 3.94 11.52
N ASP A 248 2.16 2.89 10.84
CA ASP A 248 0.85 2.28 11.11
C ASP A 248 0.89 1.35 12.34
N GLU A 249 2.08 0.88 12.74
CA GLU A 249 2.32 -0.02 13.86
C GLU A 249 2.68 0.71 15.16
N ILE A 250 2.86 2.03 15.15
CA ILE A 250 3.15 2.81 16.37
C ILE A 250 2.14 2.56 17.50
N PRO A 251 0.82 2.49 17.26
CA PRO A 251 -0.12 2.21 18.34
C PRO A 251 0.14 0.86 19.06
N ILE A 252 0.47 -0.19 18.31
CA ILE A 252 0.75 -1.49 18.95
C ILE A 252 2.15 -1.53 19.58
N ILE A 253 3.11 -0.75 19.09
CA ILE A 253 4.41 -0.56 19.74
C ILE A 253 4.25 0.11 21.10
N ILE A 254 3.33 1.07 21.24
CA ILE A 254 3.02 1.72 22.54
C ILE A 254 2.54 0.68 23.56
N ILE A 255 1.74 -0.31 23.14
CA ILE A 255 1.34 -1.41 24.02
C ILE A 255 2.57 -2.24 24.47
N ALA A 256 3.46 -2.58 23.54
CA ALA A 256 4.71 -3.27 23.91
C ALA A 256 5.56 -2.42 24.87
N ALA A 257 5.65 -1.12 24.63
CA ALA A 257 6.40 -0.16 25.44
C ALA A 257 5.82 0.01 26.86
N SER A 258 4.49 -0.08 27.01
CA SER A 258 3.84 0.06 28.34
C SER A 258 4.18 -1.08 29.31
N ILE A 259 4.67 -2.21 28.79
CA ILE A 259 5.06 -3.40 29.58
C ILE A 259 6.59 -3.55 29.63
N ALA A 260 7.32 -2.80 28.79
CA ALA A 260 8.77 -2.85 28.72
C ALA A 260 9.45 -2.21 29.96
N ASN A 261 10.63 -2.67 30.31
CA ASN A 261 11.46 -2.05 31.32
C ASN A 261 12.11 -0.78 30.77
N GLY A 262 11.90 0.35 31.44
CA GLY A 262 12.45 1.64 31.05
C GLY A 262 11.54 2.41 30.08
N ALA A 263 11.99 3.60 29.68
CA ALA A 263 11.19 4.50 28.85
C ALA A 263 11.39 4.24 27.35
N THR A 264 10.31 4.35 26.58
CA THR A 264 10.34 4.38 25.10
C THR A 264 10.02 5.79 24.63
N TYR A 265 10.83 6.32 23.74
CA TYR A 265 10.64 7.63 23.12
C TYR A 265 10.37 7.48 21.63
N ILE A 266 9.28 8.09 21.17
CA ILE A 266 8.91 8.09 19.73
C ILE A 266 8.94 9.54 19.25
N LYS A 267 9.74 9.81 18.20
CA LYS A 267 9.94 11.14 17.61
C LYS A 267 9.59 11.11 16.12
N ASN A 268 9.28 12.27 15.56
CA ASN A 268 9.00 12.44 14.11
C ASN A 268 7.79 11.62 13.60
N ALA A 269 6.75 11.47 14.43
CA ALA A 269 5.55 10.68 14.13
C ALA A 269 4.30 11.56 13.87
N GLU A 270 4.49 12.81 13.47
CA GLU A 270 3.42 13.81 13.31
C GLU A 270 2.40 13.38 12.25
N GLU A 271 2.79 12.55 11.27
CA GLU A 271 1.89 12.01 10.25
C GLU A 271 0.72 11.19 10.82
N LEU A 272 0.84 10.69 12.06
CA LEU A 272 -0.25 10.01 12.76
C LEU A 272 -1.48 10.89 12.98
N ARG A 273 -1.31 12.23 13.00
CA ARG A 273 -2.43 13.17 13.10
C ARG A 273 -3.33 13.21 11.87
N TYR A 274 -2.81 12.77 10.72
CA TYR A 274 -3.47 12.86 9.42
C TYR A 274 -3.96 11.51 8.89
N LYS A 275 -4.08 10.49 9.75
CA LYS A 275 -4.64 9.18 9.41
C LYS A 275 -6.18 9.23 9.43
N GLU A 276 -6.86 8.11 9.69
CA GLU A 276 -8.33 8.04 9.76
C GLU A 276 -8.90 8.89 10.91
N THR A 277 -8.09 9.05 11.96
CA THR A 277 -8.28 9.90 13.12
C THR A 277 -6.93 10.48 13.53
N ASP A 278 -6.89 11.51 14.40
CA ASP A 278 -5.65 11.93 15.06
C ASP A 278 -5.25 10.86 16.08
N ARG A 279 -4.38 9.92 15.64
CA ARG A 279 -3.91 8.79 16.46
C ARG A 279 -2.99 9.20 17.62
N LEU A 280 -2.57 10.49 17.69
CA LEU A 280 -1.83 11.01 18.82
C LEU A 280 -2.74 11.54 19.94
N LEU A 281 -3.99 11.89 19.59
CA LEU A 281 -4.99 12.35 20.55
C LEU A 281 -5.90 11.20 21.03
N ALA A 282 -6.04 10.15 20.25
CA ALA A 282 -6.84 8.98 20.60
C ALA A 282 -6.12 8.07 21.58
#